data_068c6696b10794e9ed9b6c7861be58c4
#
_entry.id   068c6696b10794e9ed9b6c7861be58c4
#
_cell.length_a   1.000
_cell.length_b   1.000
_cell.length_c   1.000
_cell.angle_alpha   90.00
_cell.angle_beta   90.00
_cell.angle_gamma   90.00
#
_symmetry.space_group_name_H-M   'P 1'
#
loop_
_entity.id
_entity.type
_entity.pdbx_description
1 polymer ?
#
loop_
_entity_poly.entity_id
_entity_poly.type
_entity_poly.pdbx_seq_one_letter_code
_entity_poly.pdbx_strand_id
1 'polypeptide(L)'
;MSLLKRLLLTVSVAILIILSGTLALSIHAARQYLDGQLQSQSENAVSALALSLSQPANQDEVTRELLMMALFDSGQFRAISLTGTEGQTLFERSHPDTPGNGVAPPWFARLLPLRVPVAQRAISDGWKQVGNLSVTVDNTFARDALWSSSIRMGLLVLVAGGLW
;
A
#
# COMPACT_ATOMS: atom_id res chain seq x y z
N MET A 1 6.09 50.44 -10.77
CA MET A 1 6.52 49.43 -9.82
C MET A 1 7.97 49.57 -9.56
N SER A 2 8.42 49.71 -8.31
CA SER A 2 9.84 49.87 -7.98
C SER A 2 10.64 48.64 -8.37
N LEU A 3 11.88 48.82 -8.84
CA LEU A 3 12.83 47.75 -9.19
C LEU A 3 12.95 46.71 -8.09
N LEU A 4 12.90 47.15 -6.84
CA LEU A 4 12.95 46.31 -5.64
C LEU A 4 11.76 45.35 -5.55
N LYS A 5 10.53 45.79 -5.89
CA LYS A 5 9.34 44.95 -5.92
C LYS A 5 9.39 43.84 -6.99
N ARG A 6 9.98 44.18 -8.17
CA ARG A 6 10.17 43.19 -9.25
C ARG A 6 11.19 42.13 -8.86
N LEU A 7 12.29 42.53 -8.26
CA LEU A 7 13.33 41.61 -7.81
C LEU A 7 12.82 40.70 -6.71
N LEU A 8 12.06 41.22 -5.74
CA LEU A 8 11.47 40.44 -4.66
C LEU A 8 10.43 39.45 -5.19
N LEU A 9 9.61 39.83 -6.16
CA LEU A 9 8.62 38.98 -6.80
C LEU A 9 9.27 37.84 -7.59
N THR A 10 10.33 38.12 -8.38
CA THR A 10 11.02 37.07 -9.14
C THR A 10 11.72 36.07 -8.24
N VAL A 11 12.34 36.52 -7.15
CA VAL A 11 12.97 35.62 -6.18
C VAL A 11 11.92 34.75 -5.47
N SER A 12 10.81 35.36 -5.03
CA SER A 12 9.71 34.61 -4.40
C SER A 12 9.10 33.55 -5.32
N VAL A 13 8.87 33.87 -6.59
CA VAL A 13 8.39 32.93 -7.60
C VAL A 13 9.40 31.80 -7.83
N ALA A 14 10.69 32.11 -7.92
CA ALA A 14 11.73 31.11 -8.10
C ALA A 14 11.78 30.14 -6.89
N ILE A 15 11.70 30.67 -5.67
CA ILE A 15 11.66 29.84 -4.45
C ILE A 15 10.42 28.94 -4.44
N LEU A 16 9.24 29.47 -4.80
CA LEU A 16 8.00 28.70 -4.87
C LEU A 16 8.09 27.55 -5.89
N ILE A 17 8.69 27.80 -7.05
CA ILE A 17 8.89 26.77 -8.08
C ILE A 17 9.81 25.66 -7.57
N ILE A 18 10.93 26.04 -6.93
CA ILE A 18 11.90 25.07 -6.39
C ILE A 18 11.23 24.24 -5.28
N LEU A 19 10.53 24.88 -4.35
CA LEU A 19 9.85 24.19 -3.26
C LEU A 19 8.75 23.25 -3.78
N SER A 20 7.96 23.70 -4.75
CA SER A 20 6.91 22.86 -5.36
C SER A 20 7.50 21.68 -6.13
N GLY A 21 8.59 21.88 -6.85
CA GLY A 21 9.32 20.82 -7.55
C GLY A 21 9.90 19.79 -6.58
N THR A 22 10.53 20.25 -5.51
CA THR A 22 11.07 19.37 -4.45
C THR A 22 9.97 18.58 -3.76
N LEU A 23 8.84 19.21 -3.47
CA LEU A 23 7.69 18.54 -2.87
C LEU A 23 7.14 17.45 -3.80
N ALA A 24 6.97 17.74 -5.09
CA ALA A 24 6.48 16.77 -6.07
C ALA A 24 7.43 15.57 -6.20
N LEU A 25 8.73 15.80 -6.27
CA LEU A 25 9.75 14.75 -6.30
C LEU A 25 9.74 13.91 -5.01
N SER A 26 9.61 14.55 -3.85
CA SER A 26 9.55 13.86 -2.55
C SER A 26 8.34 12.96 -2.45
N ILE A 27 7.16 13.42 -2.88
CA ILE A 27 5.94 12.62 -2.90
C ILE A 27 6.08 11.44 -3.87
N HIS A 28 6.68 11.68 -5.04
CA HIS A 28 6.90 10.62 -6.03
C HIS A 28 7.85 9.54 -5.52
N ALA A 29 8.96 9.94 -4.90
CA ALA A 29 9.93 9.02 -4.29
C ALA A 29 9.31 8.22 -3.13
N ALA A 30 8.54 8.88 -2.26
CA ALA A 30 7.85 8.23 -1.16
C ALA A 30 6.82 7.20 -1.67
N ARG A 31 6.10 7.52 -2.75
CA ARG A 31 5.17 6.59 -3.39
C ARG A 31 5.88 5.35 -3.92
N GLN A 32 6.97 5.53 -4.67
CA GLN A 32 7.74 4.38 -5.19
C GLN A 32 8.28 3.49 -4.07
N TYR A 33 8.77 4.10 -3.00
CA TYR A 33 9.23 3.36 -1.83
C TYR A 33 8.11 2.54 -1.18
N LEU A 34 6.93 3.14 -0.99
CA LEU A 34 5.79 2.45 -0.39
C LEU A 34 5.24 1.34 -1.30
N ASP A 35 5.16 1.58 -2.61
CA ASP A 35 4.76 0.54 -3.57
C ASP A 35 5.71 -0.67 -3.49
N GLY A 36 7.03 -0.43 -3.44
CA GLY A 36 8.03 -1.49 -3.27
C GLY A 36 7.92 -2.21 -1.91
N GLN A 37 7.68 -1.46 -0.85
CA GLN A 37 7.51 -2.03 0.49
C GLN A 37 6.26 -2.92 0.58
N LEU A 38 5.12 -2.46 0.04
CA LEU A 38 3.88 -3.22 0.00
C LEU A 38 4.02 -4.49 -0.85
N GLN A 39 4.70 -4.40 -1.99
CA GLN A 39 4.99 -5.54 -2.85
C GLN A 39 5.80 -6.59 -2.09
N SER A 40 6.90 -6.18 -1.47
CA SER A 40 7.78 -7.06 -0.68
C SER A 40 7.05 -7.71 0.48
N GLN A 41 6.20 -6.95 1.17
CA GLN A 41 5.37 -7.46 2.26
C GLN A 41 4.37 -8.51 1.78
N SER A 42 3.73 -8.28 0.63
CA SER A 42 2.80 -9.25 0.02
C SER A 42 3.50 -10.54 -0.36
N GLU A 43 4.68 -10.44 -1.00
CA GLU A 43 5.45 -11.61 -1.43
C GLU A 43 5.97 -12.42 -0.25
N ASN A 44 6.45 -11.76 0.80
CA ASN A 44 6.89 -12.42 2.03
C ASN A 44 5.71 -13.13 2.73
N ALA A 45 4.58 -12.46 2.83
CA ALA A 45 3.40 -13.02 3.48
C ALA A 45 2.85 -14.24 2.73
N VAL A 46 2.70 -14.14 1.40
CA VAL A 46 2.21 -15.27 0.61
C VAL A 46 3.19 -16.45 0.64
N SER A 47 4.50 -16.17 0.67
CA SER A 47 5.53 -17.19 0.73
C SER A 47 5.52 -17.91 2.08
N ALA A 48 5.43 -17.17 3.18
CA ALA A 48 5.36 -17.73 4.53
C ALA A 48 4.09 -18.57 4.72
N LEU A 49 2.95 -18.07 4.25
CA LEU A 49 1.68 -18.78 4.35
C LEU A 49 1.67 -20.03 3.47
N ALA A 50 2.15 -19.93 2.23
CA ALA A 50 2.25 -21.08 1.33
C ALA A 50 3.13 -22.19 1.91
N LEU A 51 4.27 -21.81 2.51
CA LEU A 51 5.15 -22.75 3.18
C LEU A 51 4.47 -23.42 4.38
N SER A 52 3.76 -22.64 5.19
CA SER A 52 3.00 -23.15 6.33
C SER A 52 1.89 -24.13 5.90
N LEU A 53 1.15 -23.77 4.85
CA LEU A 53 0.08 -24.63 4.31
C LEU A 53 0.59 -25.87 3.59
N SER A 54 1.84 -25.87 3.14
CA SER A 54 2.48 -27.04 2.52
C SER A 54 3.04 -28.06 3.53
N GLN A 55 3.01 -27.72 4.83
CA GLN A 55 3.46 -28.65 5.87
C GLN A 55 2.45 -29.79 6.06
N PRO A 56 2.91 -31.05 6.21
CA PRO A 56 2.02 -32.21 6.38
C PRO A 56 1.05 -32.09 7.57
N ALA A 57 1.48 -31.44 8.64
CA ALA A 57 0.66 -31.20 9.83
C ALA A 57 -0.52 -30.24 9.58
N ASN A 58 -0.49 -29.44 8.53
CA ASN A 58 -1.48 -28.39 8.21
C ASN A 58 -2.31 -28.74 6.97
N GLN A 59 -2.31 -30.00 6.55
CA GLN A 59 -3.02 -30.44 5.34
C GLN A 59 -4.51 -30.65 5.56
N ASP A 60 -4.94 -30.73 6.81
CA ASP A 60 -6.35 -30.79 7.16
C ASP A 60 -7.07 -29.50 6.75
N GLU A 61 -8.23 -29.64 6.13
CA GLU A 61 -9.04 -28.54 5.59
C GLU A 61 -9.39 -27.51 6.68
N VAL A 62 -9.75 -27.99 7.86
CA VAL A 62 -10.09 -27.13 9.01
C VAL A 62 -8.89 -26.36 9.50
N THR A 63 -7.72 -26.99 9.58
CA THR A 63 -6.48 -26.35 10.00
C THR A 63 -6.04 -25.27 9.00
N ARG A 64 -6.18 -25.52 7.70
CA ARG A 64 -5.90 -24.55 6.65
C ARG A 64 -6.80 -23.32 6.76
N GLU A 65 -8.11 -23.56 6.95
CA GLU A 65 -9.08 -22.47 7.11
C GLU A 65 -8.75 -21.62 8.35
N LEU A 66 -8.45 -22.25 9.48
CA LEU A 66 -8.07 -21.54 10.72
C LEU A 66 -6.80 -20.69 10.55
N LEU A 67 -5.79 -21.21 9.87
CA LEU A 67 -4.55 -20.46 9.59
C LEU A 67 -4.81 -19.25 8.70
N MET A 68 -5.63 -19.40 7.66
CA MET A 68 -6.00 -18.30 6.78
C MET A 68 -6.87 -17.27 7.49
N MET A 69 -7.81 -17.69 8.35
CA MET A 69 -8.59 -16.79 9.18
C MET A 69 -7.72 -16.02 10.16
N ALA A 70 -6.83 -16.68 10.88
CA ALA A 70 -5.93 -16.02 11.83
C ALA A 70 -5.05 -14.95 11.15
N LEU A 71 -4.58 -15.24 9.94
CA LEU A 71 -3.81 -14.27 9.17
C LEU A 71 -4.68 -13.10 8.70
N PHE A 72 -5.89 -13.36 8.24
CA PHE A 72 -6.83 -12.31 7.84
C PHE A 72 -7.22 -11.41 9.00
N ASP A 73 -7.51 -12.01 10.16
CA ASP A 73 -7.88 -11.29 11.40
C ASP A 73 -6.73 -10.45 11.98
N SER A 74 -5.48 -10.67 11.53
CA SER A 74 -4.35 -9.79 11.88
C SER A 74 -4.52 -8.35 11.39
N GLY A 75 -5.47 -8.10 10.47
CA GLY A 75 -5.79 -6.78 9.93
C GLY A 75 -4.78 -6.21 8.93
N GLN A 76 -3.73 -6.97 8.60
CA GLN A 76 -2.70 -6.53 7.63
C GLN A 76 -3.08 -6.81 6.18
N PHE A 77 -4.05 -7.69 5.96
CA PHE A 77 -4.45 -8.15 4.65
C PHE A 77 -5.87 -7.72 4.31
N ARG A 78 -6.00 -7.22 3.10
CA ARG A 78 -7.27 -6.78 2.54
C ARG A 78 -8.08 -7.95 2.01
N ALA A 79 -7.40 -8.90 1.36
CA ALA A 79 -8.02 -10.09 0.81
C ALA A 79 -7.04 -11.26 0.85
N ILE A 80 -7.59 -12.44 1.15
CA ILE A 80 -6.90 -13.72 1.06
C ILE A 80 -7.83 -14.67 0.33
N SER A 81 -7.32 -15.31 -0.73
CA SER A 81 -8.06 -16.32 -1.46
C SER A 81 -7.19 -17.53 -1.77
N LEU A 82 -7.79 -18.70 -1.67
CA LEU A 82 -7.20 -19.98 -2.06
C LEU A 82 -8.06 -20.58 -3.16
N THR A 83 -7.47 -20.78 -4.33
CA THR A 83 -8.12 -21.38 -5.49
C THR A 83 -7.52 -22.74 -5.75
N GLY A 84 -8.35 -23.77 -5.90
CA GLY A 84 -7.92 -25.12 -6.22
C GLY A 84 -7.41 -25.25 -7.65
N THR A 85 -6.83 -26.40 -7.99
CA THR A 85 -6.26 -26.67 -9.33
C THR A 85 -7.29 -26.69 -10.46
N GLU A 86 -8.56 -26.92 -10.14
CA GLU A 86 -9.68 -26.90 -11.09
C GLU A 86 -10.35 -25.52 -11.19
N GLY A 87 -9.77 -24.49 -10.54
CA GLY A 87 -10.32 -23.14 -10.54
C GLY A 87 -11.44 -22.88 -9.53
N GLN A 88 -11.80 -23.89 -8.70
CA GLN A 88 -12.77 -23.69 -7.62
C GLN A 88 -12.16 -22.87 -6.49
N THR A 89 -12.93 -21.96 -5.93
CA THR A 89 -12.53 -21.20 -4.74
C THR A 89 -12.71 -22.05 -3.50
N LEU A 90 -11.60 -22.41 -2.85
CA LEU A 90 -11.59 -23.20 -1.62
C LEU A 90 -11.77 -22.31 -0.39
N PHE A 91 -11.23 -21.09 -0.44
CA PHE A 91 -11.36 -20.12 0.63
C PHE A 91 -11.28 -18.72 0.03
N GLU A 92 -12.13 -17.82 0.50
CA GLU A 92 -12.08 -16.41 0.13
C GLU A 92 -12.57 -15.54 1.28
N ARG A 93 -11.74 -14.59 1.66
CA ARG A 93 -12.08 -13.52 2.62
C ARG A 93 -11.53 -12.21 2.11
N SER A 94 -12.39 -11.20 2.11
CA SER A 94 -12.02 -9.84 1.74
C SER A 94 -12.71 -8.84 2.66
N HIS A 95 -11.98 -7.80 3.04
CA HIS A 95 -12.58 -6.62 3.63
C HIS A 95 -13.21 -5.77 2.52
N PRO A 96 -14.47 -5.36 2.66
CA PRO A 96 -15.08 -4.46 1.69
C PRO A 96 -14.25 -3.18 1.57
N ASP A 97 -14.14 -2.67 0.35
CA ASP A 97 -13.62 -1.34 0.10
C ASP A 97 -14.50 -0.34 0.81
N THR A 98 -14.14 0.05 2.02
CA THR A 98 -14.76 1.17 2.69
C THR A 98 -13.93 2.41 2.34
N PRO A 99 -14.36 3.20 1.33
CA PRO A 99 -13.71 4.47 1.05
C PRO A 99 -14.00 5.36 2.25
N GLY A 100 -13.01 5.58 3.10
CA GLY A 100 -13.17 6.49 4.22
C GLY A 100 -12.67 6.03 5.59
N ASN A 101 -12.23 4.79 5.76
CA ASN A 101 -11.62 4.34 7.02
C ASN A 101 -10.21 4.91 7.27
N GLY A 102 -9.64 5.65 6.31
CA GLY A 102 -8.36 6.31 6.43
C GLY A 102 -8.51 7.81 6.72
N VAL A 103 -7.45 8.41 7.27
CA VAL A 103 -7.34 9.86 7.51
C VAL A 103 -7.20 10.64 6.20
N ALA A 104 -6.76 9.98 5.14
CA ALA A 104 -6.59 10.58 3.82
C ALA A 104 -7.95 10.82 3.12
N PRO A 105 -8.23 12.05 2.65
CA PRO A 105 -9.49 12.35 1.97
C PRO A 105 -9.61 11.63 0.63
N PRO A 106 -10.84 11.33 0.16
CA PRO A 106 -11.08 10.57 -1.07
C PRO A 106 -10.48 11.18 -2.34
N TRP A 107 -10.41 12.50 -2.42
CA TRP A 107 -9.80 13.21 -3.55
C TRP A 107 -8.28 12.94 -3.64
N PHE A 108 -7.60 12.81 -2.50
CA PHE A 108 -6.18 12.49 -2.44
C PHE A 108 -5.91 11.07 -2.95
N ALA A 109 -6.77 10.12 -2.59
CA ALA A 109 -6.69 8.75 -3.09
C ALA A 109 -6.86 8.67 -4.61
N ARG A 110 -7.67 9.56 -5.21
CA ARG A 110 -7.81 9.64 -6.67
C ARG A 110 -6.61 10.28 -7.36
N LEU A 111 -5.99 11.25 -6.70
CA LEU A 111 -4.82 11.95 -7.25
C LEU A 111 -3.55 11.08 -7.19
N LEU A 112 -3.43 10.26 -6.15
CA LEU A 112 -2.28 9.37 -5.92
C LEU A 112 -2.77 7.92 -5.73
N PRO A 113 -3.17 7.23 -6.81
CA PRO A 113 -3.54 5.82 -6.71
C PRO A 113 -2.30 5.00 -6.35
N LEU A 114 -2.28 4.43 -5.15
CA LEU A 114 -1.30 3.42 -4.76
C LEU A 114 -1.71 2.09 -5.39
N ARG A 115 -0.74 1.37 -5.93
CA ARG A 115 -0.97 0.02 -6.41
C ARG A 115 -1.26 -0.89 -5.22
N VAL A 116 -2.28 -1.74 -5.38
CA VAL A 116 -2.57 -2.80 -4.42
C VAL A 116 -1.86 -4.04 -4.94
N PRO A 117 -0.72 -4.43 -4.36
CA PRO A 117 0.00 -5.60 -4.84
C PRO A 117 -0.78 -6.85 -4.49
N VAL A 118 -0.99 -7.69 -5.49
CA VAL A 118 -1.53 -9.04 -5.33
C VAL A 118 -0.38 -10.00 -5.51
N ALA A 119 0.00 -10.68 -4.45
CA ALA A 119 1.01 -11.72 -4.50
C ALA A 119 0.32 -13.08 -4.61
N GLN A 120 0.83 -13.92 -5.51
CA GLN A 120 0.29 -15.26 -5.74
C GLN A 120 1.38 -16.31 -5.59
N ARG A 121 1.04 -17.44 -4.99
CA ARG A 121 1.94 -18.58 -4.87
C ARG A 121 1.18 -19.90 -4.93
N ALA A 122 1.76 -20.86 -5.66
CA ALA A 122 1.24 -22.21 -5.68
C ALA A 122 1.52 -22.90 -4.35
N ILE A 123 0.53 -23.61 -3.84
CA ILE A 123 0.64 -24.51 -2.69
C ILE A 123 0.76 -25.90 -3.23
N SER A 124 1.74 -26.66 -2.74
CA SER A 124 1.96 -28.05 -3.10
C SER A 124 1.95 -28.95 -1.87
N ASP A 125 1.34 -30.12 -2.02
CA ASP A 125 1.39 -31.22 -1.07
C ASP A 125 2.43 -32.22 -1.58
N GLY A 126 3.69 -32.01 -1.18
CA GLY A 126 4.82 -32.78 -1.67
C GLY A 126 5.03 -32.59 -3.19
N TRP A 127 4.55 -33.57 -3.98
CA TRP A 127 4.71 -33.57 -5.44
C TRP A 127 3.48 -33.05 -6.21
N LYS A 128 2.36 -32.85 -5.52
CA LYS A 128 1.09 -32.45 -6.15
C LYS A 128 0.76 -31.01 -5.82
N GLN A 129 0.49 -30.20 -6.83
CA GLN A 129 -0.05 -28.87 -6.63
C GLN A 129 -1.50 -28.96 -6.13
N VAL A 130 -1.78 -28.33 -4.99
CA VAL A 130 -3.11 -28.32 -4.36
C VAL A 130 -3.92 -27.11 -4.80
N GLY A 131 -3.25 -25.99 -5.06
CA GLY A 131 -3.94 -24.77 -5.47
C GLY A 131 -3.01 -23.56 -5.55
N ASN A 132 -3.61 -22.41 -5.81
CA ASN A 132 -2.96 -21.10 -5.84
C ASN A 132 -3.49 -20.23 -4.68
N LEU A 133 -2.57 -19.79 -3.86
CA LEU A 133 -2.83 -18.81 -2.81
C LEU A 133 -2.62 -17.40 -3.37
N SER A 134 -3.58 -16.51 -3.16
CA SER A 134 -3.50 -15.10 -3.50
C SER A 134 -3.70 -14.26 -2.25
N VAL A 135 -2.80 -13.33 -2.01
CA VAL A 135 -2.82 -12.44 -0.85
C VAL A 135 -2.69 -10.99 -1.32
N THR A 136 -3.56 -10.14 -0.79
CA THR A 136 -3.59 -8.72 -1.06
C THR A 136 -3.39 -7.96 0.25
N VAL A 137 -2.34 -7.14 0.34
CA VAL A 137 -2.06 -6.32 1.52
C VAL A 137 -2.95 -5.08 1.54
N ASP A 138 -3.33 -4.64 2.74
CA ASP A 138 -4.06 -3.39 2.91
C ASP A 138 -3.11 -2.19 2.72
N ASN A 139 -3.48 -1.28 1.82
CA ASN A 139 -2.72 -0.07 1.52
C ASN A 139 -3.23 1.18 2.23
N THR A 140 -4.20 1.06 3.12
CA THR A 140 -4.79 2.18 3.85
C THR A 140 -3.74 2.91 4.67
N PHE A 141 -2.91 2.16 5.40
CA PHE A 141 -1.81 2.72 6.18
C PHE A 141 -0.81 3.52 5.33
N ALA A 142 -0.42 2.98 4.18
CA ALA A 142 0.51 3.65 3.26
C ALA A 142 -0.06 4.97 2.71
N ARG A 143 -1.36 4.98 2.41
CA ARG A 143 -2.09 6.17 1.96
C ARG A 143 -2.16 7.24 3.04
N ASP A 144 -2.45 6.87 4.27
CA ASP A 144 -2.51 7.78 5.41
C ASP A 144 -1.13 8.35 5.77
N ALA A 145 -0.09 7.53 5.66
CA ALA A 145 1.29 7.97 5.82
C ALA A 145 1.71 9.01 4.77
N LEU A 146 1.35 8.79 3.50
CA LEU A 146 1.56 9.77 2.43
C LEU A 146 0.80 11.06 2.67
N TRP A 147 -0.46 10.97 3.08
CA TRP A 147 -1.29 12.13 3.39
C TRP A 147 -0.68 12.98 4.51
N SER A 148 -0.36 12.36 5.63
CA SER A 148 0.24 13.05 6.78
C SER A 148 1.59 13.67 6.45
N SER A 149 2.39 13.01 5.63
CA SER A 149 3.67 13.51 5.14
C SER A 149 3.49 14.71 4.22
N SER A 150 2.52 14.63 3.31
CA SER A 150 2.18 15.71 2.36
C SER A 150 1.68 16.96 3.07
N ILE A 151 0.84 16.81 4.11
CA ILE A 151 0.37 17.95 4.91
C ILE A 151 1.52 18.62 5.65
N ARG A 152 2.38 17.83 6.33
CA ARG A 152 3.53 18.39 7.07
C ARG A 152 4.46 19.16 6.15
N MET A 153 4.77 18.60 4.99
CA MET A 153 5.60 19.28 3.99
C MET A 153 4.92 20.51 3.42
N GLY A 154 3.62 20.44 3.10
CA GLY A 154 2.85 21.59 2.62
C GLY A 154 2.78 22.71 3.65
N LEU A 155 2.64 22.38 4.94
CA LEU A 155 2.62 23.35 6.02
C LEU A 155 3.99 24.03 6.20
N LEU A 156 5.09 23.26 6.09
CA LEU A 156 6.45 23.82 6.09
C LEU A 156 6.66 24.80 4.94
N VAL A 157 6.18 24.46 3.74
CA VAL A 157 6.28 25.34 2.56
C VAL A 157 5.46 26.63 2.77
N LEU A 158 4.23 26.52 3.35
CA LEU A 158 3.40 27.68 3.66
C LEU A 158 4.03 28.58 4.72
N VAL A 159 4.59 28.01 5.78
CA VAL A 159 5.27 28.77 6.84
C VAL A 159 6.52 29.46 6.28
N ALA A 160 7.34 28.74 5.51
CA ALA A 160 8.53 29.31 4.89
C ALA A 160 8.20 30.40 3.87
N GLY A 161 7.11 30.25 3.10
CA GLY A 161 6.66 31.24 2.13
C GLY A 161 5.87 32.41 2.72
N GLY A 162 5.21 32.22 3.88
CA GLY A 162 4.44 33.25 4.56
C GLY A 162 5.24 34.15 5.50
N LEU A 163 6.47 33.78 5.83
CA LEU A 163 7.40 34.55 6.65
C LEU A 163 8.19 35.63 5.84
N TRP A 164 7.91 35.72 4.52
CA TRP A 164 8.46 36.71 3.59
C TRP A 164 7.38 37.67 3.10
#